data_a8ad2e281dc4f5c67ef77a0a43176f55
#
_entry.id   a8ad2e281dc4f5c67ef77a0a43176f55
#
_cell.length_a   1.000
_cell.length_b   1.000
_cell.length_c   1.000
_cell.angle_alpha   90.00
_cell.angle_beta   90.00
_cell.angle_gamma   90.00
#
_symmetry.space_group_name_H-M   'P 1'
#
loop_
_entity.id
_entity.type
_entity.pdbx_description
1 polymer ?
#
loop_
_entity_poly.entity_id
_entity_poly.type
_entity_poly.pdbx_seq_one_letter_code
_entity_poly.pdbx_strand_id
1 'polypeptide(L)'
;MLPTMKIGENEISRLIVGTNPFVGKSHMNEAVDADMRAYYTEEQTFAMLRRCEEVGINAVQSRGSMPIMGVLGRYRAAGGNLKWLATSGKNVVTFDEELDEMMKYGPAGVCIHGELADELYMIDSLDLLPGLVEKIRRKNIPVGICAHFPEVLVYAEEKGLQADYYMASVYNLMQPDRSHDVNPTGERFEDSDVPKMYEVIRQLSAPTIALKILGAGRKCGDQAQVRQRFVEAFASIKPGDGVLVGMFDKYMDQPKLNADYTAEAIALAEAARR
;
A
#
# COMPACT_ATOMS: atom_id res chain seq x y z
N MET A 1 11.15 -0.72 18.57
CA MET A 1 11.06 -1.14 17.15
C MET A 1 9.64 -1.60 16.87
N LEU A 2 9.07 -1.23 15.72
CA LEU A 2 7.78 -1.78 15.30
C LEU A 2 7.90 -3.28 15.01
N PRO A 3 6.85 -4.07 15.30
CA PRO A 3 6.79 -5.47 14.86
C PRO A 3 6.91 -5.57 13.33
N THR A 4 7.50 -6.67 12.86
CA THR A 4 7.75 -6.93 11.44
C THR A 4 6.88 -8.05 10.87
N MET A 5 6.79 -8.10 9.55
CA MET A 5 6.25 -9.18 8.73
C MET A 5 7.30 -9.61 7.70
N LYS A 6 7.24 -10.84 7.23
CA LYS A 6 8.14 -11.34 6.19
C LYS A 6 7.53 -11.18 4.79
N ILE A 7 8.32 -10.62 3.85
CA ILE A 7 8.01 -10.64 2.42
C ILE A 7 9.25 -11.21 1.71
N GLY A 8 9.19 -12.45 1.28
CA GLY A 8 10.38 -13.21 0.90
C GLY A 8 11.37 -13.24 2.06
N GLU A 9 12.62 -12.88 1.82
CA GLU A 9 13.67 -12.78 2.84
C GLU A 9 13.69 -11.44 3.59
N ASN A 10 12.79 -10.51 3.25
CA ASN A 10 12.78 -9.18 3.83
C ASN A 10 11.92 -9.11 5.08
N GLU A 11 12.51 -8.61 6.18
CA GLU A 11 11.77 -8.17 7.37
C GLU A 11 11.23 -6.76 7.12
N ILE A 12 9.92 -6.61 7.00
CA ILE A 12 9.20 -5.36 6.71
C ILE A 12 8.41 -4.95 7.96
N SER A 13 8.50 -3.68 8.38
CA SER A 13 7.66 -3.17 9.47
C SER A 13 6.17 -3.31 9.13
N ARG A 14 5.34 -3.66 10.11
CA ARG A 14 3.90 -3.84 9.91
C ARG A 14 3.13 -2.53 9.67
N LEU A 15 3.83 -1.40 9.75
CA LEU A 15 3.42 -0.10 9.20
C LEU A 15 4.37 0.27 8.05
N ILE A 16 3.81 0.57 6.90
CA ILE A 16 4.55 0.93 5.68
C ILE A 16 4.11 2.33 5.28
N VAL A 17 5.06 3.20 4.89
CA VAL A 17 4.72 4.53 4.41
C VAL A 17 4.37 4.53 2.93
N GLY A 18 3.22 5.10 2.58
CA GLY A 18 2.76 5.31 1.20
C GLY A 18 3.21 6.65 0.64
N THR A 19 3.51 6.71 -0.64
CA THR A 19 4.11 7.88 -1.30
C THR A 19 3.11 8.81 -1.98
N ASN A 20 1.81 8.54 -1.96
CA ASN A 20 0.80 9.41 -2.57
C ASN A 20 0.91 10.87 -2.11
N PRO A 21 1.12 11.20 -0.81
CA PRO A 21 1.31 12.59 -0.40
C PRO A 21 2.53 13.26 -1.03
N PHE A 22 3.63 12.54 -1.27
CA PHE A 22 4.86 13.10 -1.87
C PHE A 22 4.66 13.57 -3.31
N VAL A 23 3.67 13.01 -3.99
CA VAL A 23 3.32 13.37 -5.37
C VAL A 23 2.02 14.20 -5.45
N GLY A 24 1.53 14.66 -4.29
CA GLY A 24 0.33 15.49 -4.20
C GLY A 24 -0.94 14.76 -4.61
N LYS A 25 -1.13 13.51 -4.18
CA LYS A 25 -2.32 12.72 -4.45
C LYS A 25 -3.02 12.34 -3.13
N SER A 26 -3.94 13.19 -2.68
CA SER A 26 -4.66 13.00 -1.41
C SER A 26 -5.88 12.08 -1.53
N HIS A 27 -6.46 11.92 -2.69
CA HIS A 27 -7.79 11.35 -2.91
C HIS A 27 -8.94 12.16 -2.24
N MET A 28 -8.70 13.42 -1.86
CA MET A 28 -9.70 14.29 -1.24
C MET A 28 -10.17 15.38 -2.20
N ASN A 29 -9.28 16.34 -2.48
CA ASN A 29 -9.56 17.45 -3.37
C ASN A 29 -8.27 18.15 -3.81
N GLU A 30 -8.37 18.98 -4.86
CA GLU A 30 -7.25 19.71 -5.44
C GLU A 30 -6.55 20.67 -4.45
N ALA A 31 -7.27 21.23 -3.47
CA ALA A 31 -6.64 22.13 -2.50
C ALA A 31 -5.64 21.38 -1.60
N VAL A 32 -6.00 20.18 -1.15
CA VAL A 32 -5.10 19.32 -0.36
C VAL A 32 -3.95 18.80 -1.23
N ASP A 33 -4.22 18.44 -2.49
CA ASP A 33 -3.21 17.99 -3.43
C ASP A 33 -2.18 19.08 -3.72
N ALA A 34 -2.65 20.34 -3.93
CA ALA A 34 -1.78 21.50 -4.12
C ALA A 34 -0.92 21.80 -2.89
N ASP A 35 -1.50 21.67 -1.68
CA ASP A 35 -0.78 21.87 -0.43
C ASP A 35 0.33 20.82 -0.23
N MET A 36 0.04 19.55 -0.52
CA MET A 36 1.03 18.47 -0.52
C MET A 36 2.16 18.72 -1.51
N ARG A 37 1.84 19.08 -2.77
CA ARG A 37 2.84 19.41 -3.80
C ARG A 37 3.71 20.60 -3.43
N ALA A 38 3.13 21.63 -2.80
CA ALA A 38 3.88 22.78 -2.35
C ALA A 38 4.83 22.48 -1.19
N TYR A 39 4.46 21.54 -0.32
CA TYR A 39 5.23 21.16 0.85
C TYR A 39 6.36 20.17 0.51
N TYR A 40 6.06 19.10 -0.24
CA TYR A 40 7.03 18.04 -0.50
C TYR A 40 8.03 18.41 -1.60
N THR A 41 9.03 19.19 -1.24
CA THR A 41 10.31 19.24 -1.97
C THR A 41 11.06 17.92 -1.79
N GLU A 42 12.13 17.70 -2.54
CA GLU A 42 13.00 16.54 -2.35
C GLU A 42 13.59 16.48 -0.93
N GLU A 43 13.99 17.63 -0.40
CA GLU A 43 14.52 17.75 0.96
C GLU A 43 13.49 17.38 2.01
N GLN A 44 12.25 17.87 1.90
CA GLN A 44 11.16 17.52 2.81
C GLN A 44 10.78 16.05 2.70
N THR A 45 10.79 15.49 1.48
CA THR A 45 10.58 14.06 1.28
C THR A 45 11.66 13.24 1.98
N PHE A 46 12.93 13.63 1.89
CA PHE A 46 14.03 12.94 2.58
C PHE A 46 13.91 13.07 4.10
N ALA A 47 13.56 14.26 4.62
CA ALA A 47 13.32 14.46 6.04
C ALA A 47 12.20 13.53 6.56
N MET A 48 11.08 13.46 5.85
CA MET A 48 9.96 12.59 6.17
C MET A 48 10.35 11.10 6.14
N LEU A 49 11.09 10.65 5.13
CA LEU A 49 11.55 9.26 5.03
C LEU A 49 12.52 8.91 6.16
N ARG A 50 13.45 9.82 6.52
CA ARG A 50 14.33 9.64 7.69
C ARG A 50 13.54 9.58 8.99
N ARG A 51 12.51 10.43 9.14
CA ARG A 51 11.63 10.38 10.30
C ARG A 51 10.91 9.04 10.41
N CYS A 52 10.49 8.46 9.29
CA CYS A 52 9.95 7.09 9.27
C CYS A 52 10.94 6.07 9.82
N GLU A 53 12.21 6.11 9.38
CA GLU A 53 13.25 5.20 9.89
C GLU A 53 13.48 5.37 11.39
N GLU A 54 13.56 6.62 11.89
CA GLU A 54 13.75 6.92 13.31
C GLU A 54 12.66 6.32 14.21
N VAL A 55 11.41 6.26 13.73
CA VAL A 55 10.29 5.69 14.49
C VAL A 55 10.09 4.20 14.23
N GLY A 56 10.98 3.57 13.46
CA GLY A 56 10.99 2.13 13.21
C GLY A 56 10.18 1.66 12.01
N ILE A 57 9.70 2.56 11.15
CA ILE A 57 9.14 2.22 9.84
C ILE A 57 10.34 1.96 8.91
N ASN A 58 10.43 0.76 8.33
CA ASN A 58 11.58 0.35 7.53
C ASN A 58 11.24 0.09 6.06
N ALA A 59 10.02 0.40 5.63
CA ALA A 59 9.59 0.20 4.25
C ALA A 59 8.74 1.34 3.72
N VAL A 60 8.94 1.64 2.44
CA VAL A 60 8.18 2.60 1.66
C VAL A 60 7.53 1.90 0.47
N GLN A 61 6.28 2.22 0.18
CA GLN A 61 5.57 1.73 -0.98
C GLN A 61 5.32 2.87 -1.97
N SER A 62 5.62 2.63 -3.24
CA SER A 62 5.31 3.55 -4.33
C SER A 62 4.98 2.83 -5.62
N ARG A 63 4.36 3.56 -6.54
CA ARG A 63 4.32 3.13 -7.93
C ARG A 63 5.75 3.08 -8.50
N GLY A 64 6.03 2.07 -9.31
CA GLY A 64 7.30 1.93 -10.04
C GLY A 64 7.35 2.83 -11.27
N SER A 65 7.32 4.14 -11.08
CA SER A 65 7.36 5.12 -12.16
C SER A 65 8.12 6.38 -11.74
N MET A 66 8.65 7.12 -12.72
CA MET A 66 9.24 8.42 -12.46
C MET A 66 8.14 9.46 -12.13
N PRO A 67 8.43 10.51 -11.32
CA PRO A 67 9.76 10.80 -10.74
C PRO A 67 10.05 10.08 -9.40
N ILE A 68 9.07 9.40 -8.78
CA ILE A 68 9.21 8.87 -7.40
C ILE A 68 10.35 7.83 -7.28
N MET A 69 10.56 6.96 -8.28
CA MET A 69 11.69 6.03 -8.27
C MET A 69 13.03 6.76 -8.18
N GLY A 70 13.18 7.85 -8.94
CA GLY A 70 14.39 8.69 -8.90
C GLY A 70 14.62 9.32 -7.53
N VAL A 71 13.56 9.80 -6.87
CA VAL A 71 13.62 10.34 -5.50
C VAL A 71 14.08 9.27 -4.52
N LEU A 72 13.48 8.08 -4.55
CA LEU A 72 13.86 6.96 -3.68
C LEU A 72 15.30 6.47 -3.94
N GLY A 73 15.72 6.46 -5.22
CA GLY A 73 17.10 6.14 -5.59
C GLY A 73 18.10 7.13 -4.98
N ARG A 74 17.83 8.45 -5.08
CA ARG A 74 18.68 9.48 -4.48
C ARG A 74 18.63 9.45 -2.95
N TYR A 75 17.46 9.18 -2.36
CA TYR A 75 17.35 8.98 -0.91
C TYR A 75 18.26 7.85 -0.42
N ARG A 76 18.26 6.71 -1.11
CA ARG A 76 19.14 5.60 -0.78
C ARG A 76 20.61 5.95 -0.95
N ALA A 77 20.98 6.66 -2.03
CA ALA A 77 22.35 7.15 -2.24
C ALA A 77 22.80 8.12 -1.15
N ALA A 78 21.88 8.85 -0.52
CA ALA A 78 22.11 9.71 0.63
C ALA A 78 22.13 8.97 1.99
N GLY A 79 22.16 7.63 1.98
CA GLY A 79 22.27 6.79 3.18
C GLY A 79 20.93 6.34 3.78
N GLY A 80 19.81 6.53 3.09
CA GLY A 80 18.51 6.00 3.50
C GLY A 80 18.43 4.48 3.33
N ASN A 81 17.75 3.79 4.26
CA ASN A 81 17.71 2.33 4.35
C ASN A 81 16.30 1.74 4.17
N LEU A 82 15.29 2.54 3.82
CA LEU A 82 13.95 2.03 3.60
C LEU A 82 13.92 1.02 2.45
N LYS A 83 13.31 -0.12 2.73
CA LYS A 83 13.01 -1.14 1.72
C LYS A 83 11.89 -0.67 0.83
N TRP A 84 12.10 -0.70 -0.48
CA TRP A 84 11.11 -0.24 -1.42
C TRP A 84 10.24 -1.40 -1.92
N LEU A 85 8.94 -1.33 -1.64
CA LEU A 85 7.91 -2.17 -2.24
C LEU A 85 7.31 -1.41 -3.43
N ALA A 86 7.59 -1.87 -4.65
CA ALA A 86 7.09 -1.25 -5.86
C ALA A 86 5.72 -1.81 -6.26
N THR A 87 4.86 -1.00 -6.86
CA THR A 87 3.74 -1.50 -7.68
C THR A 87 4.03 -1.25 -9.16
N SER A 88 3.67 -2.23 -9.99
CA SER A 88 3.82 -2.16 -11.45
C SER A 88 3.04 -0.99 -12.06
N GLY A 89 3.23 -0.77 -13.34
CA GLY A 89 2.31 0.05 -14.14
C GLY A 89 0.93 -0.59 -14.26
N LYS A 90 0.06 0.10 -14.98
CA LYS A 90 -1.34 -0.30 -15.18
C LYS A 90 -1.58 -0.90 -16.57
N ASN A 91 -0.55 -1.11 -17.35
CA ASN A 91 -0.66 -1.55 -18.74
C ASN A 91 0.08 -2.87 -18.97
N VAL A 92 -0.66 -3.87 -19.45
CA VAL A 92 -0.12 -5.19 -19.79
C VAL A 92 0.97 -5.10 -20.90
N VAL A 93 0.81 -4.17 -21.85
CA VAL A 93 1.70 -4.04 -23.00
C VAL A 93 3.09 -3.51 -22.58
N THR A 94 3.14 -2.53 -21.68
CA THR A 94 4.39 -1.93 -21.22
C THR A 94 4.95 -2.59 -19.95
N PHE A 95 4.31 -3.67 -19.47
CA PHE A 95 4.62 -4.29 -18.18
C PHE A 95 6.09 -4.72 -18.05
N ASP A 96 6.63 -5.38 -19.10
CA ASP A 96 8.01 -5.88 -19.07
C ASP A 96 9.03 -4.73 -19.05
N GLU A 97 8.81 -3.69 -19.85
CA GLU A 97 9.69 -2.52 -19.92
C GLU A 97 9.67 -1.75 -18.57
N GLU A 98 8.49 -1.56 -17.99
CA GLU A 98 8.34 -0.91 -16.69
C GLU A 98 8.97 -1.75 -15.57
N LEU A 99 8.82 -3.07 -15.61
CA LEU A 99 9.44 -3.99 -14.65
C LEU A 99 10.97 -3.91 -14.75
N ASP A 100 11.52 -3.95 -15.96
CA ASP A 100 12.97 -3.84 -16.18
C ASP A 100 13.52 -2.50 -15.67
N GLU A 101 12.78 -1.42 -15.84
CA GLU A 101 13.16 -0.12 -15.30
C GLU A 101 13.15 -0.12 -13.76
N MET A 102 12.09 -0.66 -13.14
CA MET A 102 12.01 -0.79 -11.67
C MET A 102 13.17 -1.57 -11.07
N MET A 103 13.58 -2.65 -11.74
CA MET A 103 14.69 -3.50 -11.26
C MET A 103 16.02 -2.74 -11.14
N LYS A 104 16.25 -1.69 -11.93
CA LYS A 104 17.46 -0.84 -11.82
C LYS A 104 17.55 -0.09 -10.48
N TYR A 105 16.40 0.11 -9.81
CA TYR A 105 16.30 0.80 -8.52
C TYR A 105 16.24 -0.16 -7.32
N GLY A 106 16.39 -1.48 -7.54
CA GLY A 106 16.51 -2.50 -6.48
C GLY A 106 15.31 -2.54 -5.52
N PRO A 107 14.08 -2.82 -6.00
CA PRO A 107 12.94 -3.00 -5.11
C PRO A 107 13.11 -4.26 -4.24
N ALA A 108 12.54 -4.24 -3.03
CA ALA A 108 12.48 -5.38 -2.13
C ALA A 108 11.33 -6.36 -2.46
N GLY A 109 10.42 -5.95 -3.32
CA GLY A 109 9.32 -6.73 -3.88
C GLY A 109 8.57 -5.90 -4.91
N VAL A 110 7.96 -6.56 -5.90
CA VAL A 110 7.11 -5.91 -6.90
C VAL A 110 5.71 -6.48 -6.83
N CYS A 111 4.73 -5.60 -6.71
CA CYS A 111 3.32 -5.92 -6.67
C CYS A 111 2.64 -5.57 -8.00
N ILE A 112 1.83 -6.46 -8.53
CA ILE A 112 0.94 -6.12 -9.66
C ILE A 112 -0.01 -5.03 -9.19
N HIS A 113 -0.14 -3.94 -9.95
CA HIS A 113 -0.97 -2.79 -9.58
C HIS A 113 -2.44 -3.19 -9.44
N GLY A 114 -3.11 -2.71 -8.37
CA GLY A 114 -4.50 -3.07 -8.11
C GLY A 114 -5.43 -2.70 -9.26
N GLU A 115 -5.32 -1.52 -9.84
CA GLU A 115 -6.15 -1.14 -10.99
C GLU A 115 -5.94 -2.07 -12.20
N LEU A 116 -4.72 -2.54 -12.47
CA LEU A 116 -4.47 -3.50 -13.53
C LEU A 116 -5.17 -4.84 -13.27
N ALA A 117 -5.02 -5.38 -12.06
CA ALA A 117 -5.64 -6.65 -11.70
C ALA A 117 -7.17 -6.56 -11.68
N ASP A 118 -7.70 -5.43 -11.19
CA ASP A 118 -9.14 -5.14 -11.14
C ASP A 118 -9.72 -4.93 -12.56
N GLU A 119 -8.99 -4.25 -13.46
CA GLU A 119 -9.40 -4.11 -14.87
C GLU A 119 -9.47 -5.47 -15.56
N LEU A 120 -8.48 -6.35 -15.36
CA LEU A 120 -8.53 -7.73 -15.88
C LEU A 120 -9.76 -8.48 -15.37
N TYR A 121 -10.13 -8.29 -14.11
CA TYR A 121 -11.37 -8.87 -13.55
C TYR A 121 -12.61 -8.32 -14.23
N MET A 122 -12.72 -6.99 -14.37
CA MET A 122 -13.90 -6.33 -14.95
C MET A 122 -14.13 -6.69 -16.43
N ILE A 123 -13.06 -7.03 -17.16
CA ILE A 123 -13.16 -7.44 -18.58
C ILE A 123 -13.11 -8.97 -18.78
N ASP A 124 -13.28 -9.75 -17.70
CA ASP A 124 -13.25 -11.23 -17.71
C ASP A 124 -11.96 -11.81 -18.31
N SER A 125 -10.81 -11.23 -17.95
CA SER A 125 -9.47 -11.59 -18.47
C SER A 125 -8.45 -11.88 -17.35
N LEU A 126 -8.91 -12.35 -16.18
CA LEU A 126 -8.03 -12.73 -15.07
C LEU A 126 -7.06 -13.88 -15.41
N ASP A 127 -7.31 -14.63 -16.47
CA ASP A 127 -6.42 -15.65 -17.01
C ASP A 127 -5.06 -15.09 -17.47
N LEU A 128 -4.94 -13.77 -17.65
CA LEU A 128 -3.66 -13.08 -17.91
C LEU A 128 -2.83 -12.87 -16.63
N LEU A 129 -3.44 -12.86 -15.45
CA LEU A 129 -2.77 -12.57 -14.17
C LEU A 129 -1.60 -13.53 -13.86
N PRO A 130 -1.73 -14.88 -14.08
CA PRO A 130 -0.61 -15.81 -13.90
C PRO A 130 0.63 -15.45 -14.72
N GLY A 131 0.45 -14.98 -15.94
CA GLY A 131 1.54 -14.54 -16.80
C GLY A 131 2.30 -13.33 -16.25
N LEU A 132 1.59 -12.37 -15.66
CA LEU A 132 2.18 -11.21 -15.00
C LEU A 132 2.95 -11.60 -13.73
N VAL A 133 2.40 -12.49 -12.92
CA VAL A 133 3.07 -13.06 -11.74
C VAL A 133 4.39 -13.72 -12.14
N GLU A 134 4.37 -14.54 -13.17
CA GLU A 134 5.57 -15.24 -13.66
C GLU A 134 6.65 -14.29 -14.19
N LYS A 135 6.27 -13.19 -14.84
CA LYS A 135 7.22 -12.16 -15.28
C LYS A 135 8.00 -11.55 -14.12
N ILE A 136 7.33 -11.22 -12.99
CA ILE A 136 8.00 -10.72 -11.81
C ILE A 136 8.86 -11.80 -11.17
N ARG A 137 8.36 -13.03 -11.06
CA ARG A 137 9.09 -14.16 -10.45
C ARG A 137 10.41 -14.46 -11.15
N ARG A 138 10.47 -14.32 -12.48
CA ARG A 138 11.71 -14.46 -13.26
C ARG A 138 12.79 -13.42 -12.92
N LYS A 139 12.43 -12.33 -12.24
CA LYS A 139 13.40 -11.36 -11.72
C LYS A 139 14.01 -11.78 -10.37
N ASN A 140 13.64 -12.95 -9.83
CA ASN A 140 14.06 -13.46 -8.52
C ASN A 140 13.78 -12.46 -7.37
N ILE A 141 12.59 -11.90 -7.38
CA ILE A 141 12.14 -10.91 -6.40
C ILE A 141 10.75 -11.32 -5.89
N PRO A 142 10.39 -11.02 -4.63
CA PRO A 142 9.05 -11.25 -4.10
C PRO A 142 7.95 -10.64 -4.95
N VAL A 143 6.93 -11.46 -5.24
CA VAL A 143 5.78 -11.10 -6.07
C VAL A 143 4.59 -10.75 -5.19
N GLY A 144 4.04 -9.54 -5.38
CA GLY A 144 2.78 -9.14 -4.76
C GLY A 144 1.63 -9.08 -5.76
N ILE A 145 0.41 -9.20 -5.26
CA ILE A 145 -0.83 -8.94 -6.00
C ILE A 145 -1.64 -7.93 -5.21
N CYS A 146 -1.98 -6.80 -5.85
CA CYS A 146 -2.85 -5.77 -5.28
C CYS A 146 -4.24 -5.84 -5.91
N ALA A 147 -5.29 -5.57 -5.13
CA ALA A 147 -6.64 -5.42 -5.65
C ALA A 147 -7.54 -4.55 -4.77
N HIS A 148 -8.60 -4.00 -5.39
CA HIS A 148 -9.74 -3.39 -4.74
C HIS A 148 -10.94 -4.36 -4.72
N PHE A 149 -11.04 -5.25 -5.71
CA PHE A 149 -12.03 -6.33 -5.73
C PHE A 149 -11.52 -7.53 -4.91
N PRO A 150 -12.25 -7.95 -3.85
CA PRO A 150 -11.94 -9.17 -3.11
C PRO A 150 -11.81 -10.40 -4.00
N GLU A 151 -12.63 -10.48 -5.05
CA GLU A 151 -12.71 -11.60 -6.02
C GLU A 151 -11.37 -11.83 -6.73
N VAL A 152 -10.59 -10.79 -6.98
CA VAL A 152 -9.26 -10.89 -7.60
C VAL A 152 -8.30 -11.65 -6.67
N LEU A 153 -8.33 -11.34 -5.37
CA LEU A 153 -7.47 -11.99 -4.38
C LEU A 153 -7.89 -13.45 -4.15
N VAL A 154 -9.20 -13.72 -4.12
CA VAL A 154 -9.74 -15.08 -4.05
C VAL A 154 -9.29 -15.89 -5.28
N TYR A 155 -9.42 -15.32 -6.47
CA TYR A 155 -8.95 -15.96 -7.71
C TYR A 155 -7.47 -16.33 -7.63
N ALA A 156 -6.61 -15.42 -7.13
CA ALA A 156 -5.18 -15.66 -7.01
C ALA A 156 -4.87 -16.84 -6.07
N GLU A 157 -5.59 -16.97 -4.94
CA GLU A 157 -5.48 -18.10 -4.02
C GLU A 157 -5.97 -19.41 -4.66
N GLU A 158 -7.17 -19.42 -5.24
CA GLU A 158 -7.78 -20.61 -5.85
C GLU A 158 -6.96 -21.14 -7.03
N LYS A 159 -6.32 -20.27 -7.80
CA LYS A 159 -5.41 -20.64 -8.89
C LYS A 159 -4.01 -21.01 -8.42
N GLY A 160 -3.72 -20.87 -7.11
CA GLY A 160 -2.41 -21.20 -6.55
C GLY A 160 -1.28 -20.37 -7.14
N LEU A 161 -1.49 -19.05 -7.34
CA LEU A 161 -0.50 -18.18 -7.96
C LEU A 161 0.75 -17.96 -7.10
N GLN A 162 0.72 -18.42 -5.83
CA GLN A 162 1.84 -18.37 -4.89
C GLN A 162 2.43 -16.97 -4.76
N ALA A 163 1.58 -15.96 -4.54
CA ALA A 163 2.05 -14.62 -4.22
C ALA A 163 2.85 -14.65 -2.90
N ASP A 164 3.97 -13.91 -2.85
CA ASP A 164 4.75 -13.76 -1.61
C ASP A 164 4.08 -12.80 -0.63
N TYR A 165 3.21 -11.92 -1.13
CA TYR A 165 2.38 -11.03 -0.32
C TYR A 165 1.19 -10.50 -1.11
N TYR A 166 0.19 -10.02 -0.40
CA TYR A 166 -0.96 -9.32 -0.97
C TYR A 166 -1.02 -7.86 -0.52
N MET A 167 -1.60 -7.00 -1.35
CA MET A 167 -1.97 -5.64 -1.00
C MET A 167 -3.48 -5.49 -1.22
N ALA A 168 -4.25 -5.33 -0.15
CA ALA A 168 -5.72 -5.36 -0.20
C ALA A 168 -6.31 -3.99 0.17
N SER A 169 -6.98 -3.34 -0.77
CA SER A 169 -7.68 -2.08 -0.51
C SER A 169 -8.99 -2.35 0.21
N VAL A 170 -9.14 -1.84 1.45
CA VAL A 170 -10.36 -2.05 2.23
C VAL A 170 -11.58 -1.28 1.71
N TYR A 171 -11.37 -0.37 0.75
CA TYR A 171 -12.44 0.29 0.01
C TYR A 171 -12.29 0.01 -1.48
N ASN A 172 -13.38 -0.38 -2.14
CA ASN A 172 -13.37 -0.67 -3.57
C ASN A 172 -13.73 0.57 -4.38
N LEU A 173 -12.69 1.29 -4.84
CA LEU A 173 -12.85 2.47 -5.70
C LEU A 173 -12.97 2.12 -7.19
N MET A 174 -12.80 0.84 -7.57
CA MET A 174 -12.90 0.38 -8.96
C MET A 174 -14.33 0.03 -9.36
N GLN A 175 -15.31 0.10 -8.45
CA GLN A 175 -16.72 0.00 -8.83
C GLN A 175 -17.08 1.15 -9.78
N PRO A 176 -17.86 0.89 -10.83
CA PRO A 176 -18.12 1.83 -11.94
C PRO A 176 -18.65 3.20 -11.54
N ASP A 177 -19.33 3.30 -10.39
CA ASP A 177 -19.94 4.54 -9.88
C ASP A 177 -19.09 5.28 -8.81
N ARG A 178 -17.86 4.82 -8.53
CA ARG A 178 -17.08 5.27 -7.37
C ARG A 178 -15.80 6.02 -7.70
N SER A 179 -15.26 5.87 -8.91
CA SER A 179 -14.03 6.56 -9.31
C SER A 179 -14.25 8.05 -9.51
N HIS A 180 -13.17 8.83 -9.38
CA HIS A 180 -13.21 10.28 -9.63
C HIS A 180 -13.64 10.62 -11.06
N ASP A 181 -13.32 9.75 -12.03
CA ASP A 181 -13.59 10.00 -13.45
C ASP A 181 -15.08 9.93 -13.78
N VAL A 182 -15.86 9.20 -13.00
CA VAL A 182 -17.32 9.05 -13.18
C VAL A 182 -18.15 9.76 -12.12
N ASN A 183 -17.57 10.15 -11.00
CA ASN A 183 -18.26 10.84 -9.92
C ASN A 183 -17.74 12.28 -9.75
N PRO A 184 -18.45 13.31 -10.24
CA PRO A 184 -18.00 14.72 -10.15
C PRO A 184 -17.88 15.22 -8.71
N THR A 185 -18.44 14.51 -7.73
CA THR A 185 -18.31 14.84 -6.30
C THR A 185 -17.07 14.21 -5.64
N GLY A 186 -16.26 13.47 -6.42
CA GLY A 186 -15.06 12.79 -5.97
C GLY A 186 -15.27 11.30 -5.69
N GLU A 187 -14.19 10.64 -5.31
CA GLU A 187 -14.18 9.21 -5.01
C GLU A 187 -15.11 8.85 -3.83
N ARG A 188 -15.90 7.79 -3.99
CA ARG A 188 -16.81 7.28 -2.97
C ARG A 188 -16.20 6.12 -2.21
N PHE A 189 -16.05 6.29 -0.90
CA PHE A 189 -15.56 5.30 0.04
C PHE A 189 -16.74 4.72 0.83
N GLU A 190 -17.18 3.51 0.45
CA GLU A 190 -18.33 2.86 1.06
C GLU A 190 -17.90 1.95 2.23
N ASP A 191 -18.37 2.25 3.43
CA ASP A 191 -18.00 1.49 4.64
C ASP A 191 -18.43 0.01 4.56
N SER A 192 -19.39 -0.34 3.71
CA SER A 192 -19.82 -1.72 3.46
C SER A 192 -18.77 -2.60 2.76
N ASP A 193 -17.72 -2.00 2.15
CA ASP A 193 -16.63 -2.76 1.53
C ASP A 193 -15.68 -3.33 2.59
N VAL A 194 -15.47 -2.58 3.68
CA VAL A 194 -14.45 -2.86 4.68
C VAL A 194 -14.58 -4.27 5.28
N PRO A 195 -15.75 -4.71 5.79
CA PRO A 195 -15.88 -6.05 6.34
C PRO A 195 -15.67 -7.15 5.31
N LYS A 196 -16.07 -6.93 4.05
CA LYS A 196 -15.89 -7.90 2.95
C LYS A 196 -14.42 -8.14 2.65
N MET A 197 -13.64 -7.06 2.52
CA MET A 197 -12.22 -7.18 2.26
C MET A 197 -11.48 -7.79 3.44
N TYR A 198 -11.82 -7.44 4.69
CA TYR A 198 -11.21 -8.06 5.86
C TYR A 198 -11.53 -9.56 5.97
N GLU A 199 -12.72 -10.00 5.53
CA GLU A 199 -13.06 -11.42 5.47
C GLU A 199 -12.13 -12.17 4.52
N VAL A 200 -11.89 -11.64 3.31
CA VAL A 200 -10.95 -12.22 2.35
C VAL A 200 -9.52 -12.19 2.87
N ILE A 201 -9.05 -11.06 3.43
CA ILE A 201 -7.70 -10.96 4.00
C ILE A 201 -7.42 -12.09 4.99
N ARG A 202 -8.39 -12.46 5.84
CA ARG A 202 -8.22 -13.56 6.81
C ARG A 202 -8.03 -14.93 6.18
N GLN A 203 -8.47 -15.12 4.93
CA GLN A 203 -8.39 -16.39 4.20
C GLN A 203 -7.15 -16.50 3.32
N LEU A 204 -6.47 -15.38 3.01
CA LEU A 204 -5.27 -15.38 2.17
C LEU A 204 -4.12 -16.12 2.88
N SER A 205 -3.38 -16.94 2.15
CA SER A 205 -2.27 -17.74 2.68
C SER A 205 -1.02 -16.89 2.99
N ALA A 206 -0.69 -15.94 2.10
CA ALA A 206 0.47 -15.07 2.23
C ALA A 206 0.19 -13.86 3.15
N PRO A 207 1.25 -13.20 3.67
CA PRO A 207 1.13 -11.95 4.39
C PRO A 207 0.42 -10.88 3.56
N THR A 208 -0.42 -10.08 4.22
CA THR A 208 -1.23 -9.07 3.54
C THR A 208 -0.99 -7.67 4.12
N ILE A 209 -0.92 -6.69 3.23
CA ILE A 209 -0.83 -5.26 3.56
C ILE A 209 -2.21 -4.64 3.28
N ALA A 210 -2.93 -4.24 4.32
CA ALA A 210 -4.21 -3.57 4.17
C ALA A 210 -4.02 -2.09 3.81
N LEU A 211 -4.68 -1.63 2.74
CA LEU A 211 -4.60 -0.26 2.23
C LEU A 211 -5.84 0.54 2.59
N LYS A 212 -5.67 1.88 2.65
CA LYS A 212 -6.77 2.85 2.80
C LYS A 212 -7.56 2.70 4.12
N ILE A 213 -6.98 2.14 5.18
CA ILE A 213 -7.63 1.97 6.49
C ILE A 213 -8.17 3.29 7.08
N LEU A 214 -7.60 4.43 6.67
CA LEU A 214 -8.02 5.78 7.06
C LEU A 214 -8.99 6.44 6.06
N GLY A 215 -9.50 5.70 5.07
CA GLY A 215 -10.41 6.22 4.06
C GLY A 215 -9.83 7.42 3.29
N ALA A 216 -8.52 7.44 3.04
CA ALA A 216 -7.81 8.57 2.42
C ALA A 216 -8.15 9.92 3.11
N GLY A 217 -8.08 9.96 4.43
CA GLY A 217 -8.36 11.16 5.23
C GLY A 217 -9.82 11.32 5.68
N ARG A 218 -10.78 10.59 5.10
CA ARG A 218 -12.21 10.70 5.47
C ARG A 218 -12.51 10.17 6.86
N LYS A 219 -11.62 9.35 7.43
CA LYS A 219 -11.72 8.78 8.78
C LYS A 219 -10.66 9.38 9.73
N CYS A 220 -10.31 10.65 9.53
CA CYS A 220 -9.27 11.39 10.26
C CYS A 220 -9.82 12.66 10.90
N GLY A 221 -11.06 12.65 11.41
CA GLY A 221 -11.69 13.81 12.03
C GLY A 221 -10.94 14.33 13.27
N ASP A 222 -10.40 13.39 14.07
CA ASP A 222 -9.49 13.65 15.18
C ASP A 222 -8.52 12.48 15.40
N GLN A 223 -7.55 12.64 16.30
CA GLN A 223 -6.54 11.62 16.56
C GLN A 223 -7.12 10.36 17.25
N ALA A 224 -8.22 10.49 17.98
CA ALA A 224 -8.89 9.33 18.57
C ALA A 224 -9.54 8.46 17.49
N GLN A 225 -10.13 9.07 16.48
CA GLN A 225 -10.68 8.36 15.32
C GLN A 225 -9.57 7.68 14.50
N VAL A 226 -8.44 8.37 14.25
CA VAL A 226 -7.28 7.78 13.57
C VAL A 226 -6.80 6.54 14.34
N ARG A 227 -6.54 6.68 15.65
CA ARG A 227 -6.13 5.56 16.51
C ARG A 227 -7.13 4.39 16.44
N GLN A 228 -8.42 4.67 16.49
CA GLN A 228 -9.48 3.66 16.41
C GLN A 228 -9.41 2.87 15.08
N ARG A 229 -9.12 3.54 13.95
CA ARG A 229 -8.97 2.86 12.65
C ARG A 229 -7.79 1.89 12.65
N PHE A 230 -6.66 2.22 13.29
CA PHE A 230 -5.55 1.28 13.46
C PHE A 230 -5.96 0.06 14.31
N VAL A 231 -6.65 0.28 15.44
CA VAL A 231 -7.15 -0.81 16.29
C VAL A 231 -8.07 -1.75 15.52
N GLU A 232 -9.04 -1.20 14.78
CA GLU A 232 -9.97 -1.99 13.96
C GLU A 232 -9.24 -2.77 12.85
N ALA A 233 -8.29 -2.14 12.17
CA ALA A 233 -7.53 -2.80 11.12
C ALA A 233 -6.76 -4.01 11.68
N PHE A 234 -5.96 -3.83 12.73
CA PHE A 234 -5.16 -4.91 13.30
C PHE A 234 -5.98 -5.97 14.02
N ALA A 235 -7.16 -5.65 14.50
CA ALA A 235 -8.12 -6.64 15.02
C ALA A 235 -8.72 -7.50 13.88
N SER A 236 -8.81 -6.96 12.66
CA SER A 236 -9.50 -7.57 11.53
C SER A 236 -8.61 -8.35 10.57
N ILE A 237 -7.32 -8.03 10.48
CA ILE A 237 -6.33 -8.73 9.65
C ILE A 237 -5.67 -9.90 10.41
N LYS A 238 -4.92 -10.78 9.69
CA LYS A 238 -4.22 -11.91 10.31
C LYS A 238 -3.07 -11.48 11.22
N PRO A 239 -2.68 -12.29 12.20
CA PRO A 239 -1.37 -12.15 12.84
C PRO A 239 -0.25 -12.13 11.79
N GLY A 240 0.64 -11.13 11.88
CA GLY A 240 1.72 -10.98 10.91
C GLY A 240 1.40 -10.11 9.69
N ASP A 241 0.14 -9.73 9.46
CA ASP A 241 -0.20 -8.77 8.42
C ASP A 241 0.17 -7.34 8.82
N GLY A 242 0.24 -6.43 7.84
CA GLY A 242 0.58 -5.02 8.02
C GLY A 242 -0.43 -4.06 7.39
N VAL A 243 -0.16 -2.77 7.55
CA VAL A 243 -0.96 -1.69 6.95
C VAL A 243 -0.07 -0.72 6.18
N LEU A 244 -0.62 -0.14 5.11
CA LEU A 244 0.00 0.92 4.34
C LEU A 244 -0.76 2.23 4.55
N VAL A 245 -0.05 3.27 4.97
CA VAL A 245 -0.62 4.60 5.25
C VAL A 245 0.20 5.69 4.57
N GLY A 246 -0.46 6.52 3.75
CA GLY A 246 0.10 7.78 3.30
C GLY A 246 0.13 8.77 4.46
N MET A 247 1.23 9.52 4.60
CA MET A 247 1.43 10.44 5.72
C MET A 247 1.79 11.82 5.19
N PHE A 248 1.17 12.87 5.75
CA PHE A 248 1.43 14.26 5.43
C PHE A 248 1.83 15.00 6.71
N ASP A 249 3.14 15.14 6.91
CA ASP A 249 3.74 15.55 8.17
C ASP A 249 3.88 17.08 8.36
N LYS A 250 3.36 17.87 7.43
CA LYS A 250 3.41 19.34 7.49
C LYS A 250 2.86 19.94 8.78
N TYR A 251 1.79 19.33 9.33
CA TYR A 251 1.04 19.89 10.45
C TYR A 251 1.21 19.13 11.75
N MET A 252 1.72 17.89 11.67
CA MET A 252 1.95 17.04 12.85
C MET A 252 2.91 15.89 12.50
N ASP A 253 3.59 15.35 13.49
CA ASP A 253 4.50 14.20 13.33
C ASP A 253 3.70 12.90 13.10
N GLN A 254 3.09 12.77 11.90
CA GLN A 254 2.31 11.59 11.54
C GLN A 254 3.12 10.28 11.58
N PRO A 255 4.41 10.23 11.19
CA PRO A 255 5.22 9.03 11.36
C PRO A 255 5.22 8.51 12.80
N LYS A 256 5.48 9.39 13.78
CA LYS A 256 5.51 9.00 15.19
C LYS A 256 4.15 8.56 15.71
N LEU A 257 3.11 9.35 15.44
CA LEU A 257 1.74 9.04 15.87
C LEU A 257 1.27 7.69 15.30
N ASN A 258 1.44 7.47 13.99
CA ASN A 258 1.00 6.24 13.35
C ASN A 258 1.84 5.02 13.78
N ALA A 259 3.13 5.21 14.09
CA ALA A 259 3.96 4.16 14.67
C ALA A 259 3.46 3.75 16.07
N ASP A 260 3.11 4.73 16.92
CA ASP A 260 2.55 4.47 18.24
C ASP A 260 1.19 3.74 18.16
N TYR A 261 0.29 4.22 17.29
CA TYR A 261 -1.01 3.57 17.08
C TYR A 261 -0.87 2.15 16.53
N THR A 262 0.09 1.92 15.65
CA THR A 262 0.41 0.59 15.13
C THR A 262 0.87 -0.34 16.24
N ALA A 263 1.83 0.08 17.06
CA ALA A 263 2.35 -0.73 18.16
C ALA A 263 1.25 -1.08 19.18
N GLU A 264 0.43 -0.10 19.55
CA GLU A 264 -0.70 -0.29 20.46
C GLU A 264 -1.75 -1.23 19.87
N ALA A 265 -2.17 -1.01 18.61
CA ALA A 265 -3.19 -1.81 17.95
C ALA A 265 -2.77 -3.29 17.81
N ILE A 266 -1.49 -3.55 17.51
CA ILE A 266 -0.94 -4.90 17.47
C ILE A 266 -1.02 -5.55 18.85
N ALA A 267 -0.58 -4.85 19.91
CA ALA A 267 -0.60 -5.38 21.27
C ALA A 267 -2.04 -5.71 21.72
N LEU A 268 -3.02 -4.85 21.41
CA LEU A 268 -4.44 -5.10 21.71
C LEU A 268 -4.97 -6.31 20.94
N ALA A 269 -4.67 -6.42 19.65
CA ALA A 269 -5.11 -7.53 18.82
C ALA A 269 -4.51 -8.88 19.28
N GLU A 270 -3.25 -8.90 19.69
CA GLU A 270 -2.60 -10.08 20.24
C GLU A 270 -3.17 -10.49 21.60
N ALA A 271 -3.47 -9.52 22.45
CA ALA A 271 -4.12 -9.77 23.75
C ALA A 271 -5.52 -10.37 23.59
N ALA A 272 -6.29 -9.90 22.61
CA ALA A 272 -7.65 -10.38 22.34
C ALA A 272 -7.70 -11.80 21.72
N ARG A 273 -6.59 -12.29 21.16
CA ARG A 273 -6.48 -13.65 20.57
C ARG A 273 -5.99 -14.73 21.54
N ARG A 274 -5.52 -14.33 22.73
CA ARG A 274 -5.11 -15.24 23.84
C ARG A 274 -6.31 -15.68 24.66
#